data_45f27d86729effbf68d595b0377dae6c
#
_entry.id   45f27d86729effbf68d595b0377dae6c
#
_cell.length_a   1.000
_cell.length_b   1.000
_cell.length_c   1.000
_cell.angle_alpha   90.00
_cell.angle_beta   90.00
_cell.angle_gamma   90.00
#
_symmetry.space_group_name_H-M   'P 1'
#
loop_
_entity.id
_entity.type
_entity.pdbx_description
1 polymer ?
#
loop_
_entity_poly.entity_id
_entity_poly.type
_entity_poly.pdbx_seq_one_letter_code
_entity_poly.pdbx_strand_id
1 'polypeptide(L)'
;MQTTIIYITGVYDTLDLFTQELKNAFESMGYASFTYDARLGEVSKQALIECIEDGTKRGQRFFCVTFNNLGYNLSLPAGMTGTGMLLRQDIFQGIGESKGANSVKKEINLWETYEIPYINILMDHPFHYEKPLQNAPATSVVLCTDRNHVRYIRRYFKNIRYTD
;
A
#
# COMPACT_ATOMS: atom_id res chain seq x y z
N MET A 1 -17.00 0.92 -14.78
CA MET A 1 -15.73 1.43 -14.26
C MET A 1 -14.89 0.24 -13.85
N GLN A 2 -13.70 0.08 -14.44
CA GLN A 2 -12.85 -1.09 -14.19
C GLN A 2 -12.11 -0.93 -12.86
N THR A 3 -12.01 -2.00 -12.09
CA THR A 3 -11.22 -2.07 -10.87
C THR A 3 -10.03 -2.99 -11.07
N THR A 4 -8.84 -2.53 -10.71
CA THR A 4 -7.60 -3.30 -10.74
C THR A 4 -7.13 -3.57 -9.32
N ILE A 5 -6.85 -4.84 -9.02
CA ILE A 5 -6.29 -5.25 -7.73
C ILE A 5 -4.78 -5.45 -7.89
N ILE A 6 -4.03 -4.78 -7.03
CA ILE A 6 -2.57 -4.86 -6.96
C ILE A 6 -2.19 -5.88 -5.89
N TYR A 7 -1.35 -6.84 -6.26
CA TYR A 7 -0.82 -7.87 -5.38
C TYR A 7 0.68 -7.69 -5.18
N ILE A 8 1.18 -8.07 -4.01
CA ILE A 8 2.60 -8.03 -3.65
C ILE A 8 3.12 -9.45 -3.51
N THR A 9 4.21 -9.77 -4.22
CA THR A 9 4.87 -11.08 -4.24
C THR A 9 6.38 -10.95 -4.12
N GLY A 10 7.07 -12.08 -4.09
CA GLY A 10 8.54 -12.12 -4.19
C GLY A 10 9.27 -11.96 -2.87
N VAL A 11 8.59 -12.14 -1.72
CA VAL A 11 9.21 -12.07 -0.39
C VAL A 11 9.22 -13.44 0.29
N TYR A 12 8.09 -14.16 0.26
CA TYR A 12 7.93 -15.48 0.86
C TYR A 12 7.11 -16.38 -0.05
N ASP A 13 7.65 -17.53 -0.45
CA ASP A 13 7.00 -18.47 -1.38
C ASP A 13 5.61 -18.91 -0.92
N THR A 14 5.41 -19.12 0.39
CA THR A 14 4.11 -19.50 0.95
C THR A 14 3.06 -18.39 0.76
N LEU A 15 3.45 -17.13 0.96
CA LEU A 15 2.54 -16.00 0.75
C LEU A 15 2.31 -15.73 -0.74
N ASP A 16 3.29 -16.03 -1.59
CA ASP A 16 3.14 -15.96 -3.05
C ASP A 16 2.07 -16.95 -3.54
N LEU A 17 2.03 -18.17 -2.95
CA LEU A 17 0.98 -19.15 -3.24
C LEU A 17 -0.41 -18.63 -2.86
N PHE A 18 -0.59 -18.12 -1.63
CA PHE A 18 -1.87 -17.55 -1.20
C PHE A 18 -2.28 -16.34 -2.06
N THR A 19 -1.31 -15.52 -2.43
CA THR A 19 -1.52 -14.37 -3.32
C THR A 19 -2.01 -14.82 -4.70
N GLN A 20 -1.42 -15.89 -5.26
CA GLN A 20 -1.83 -16.42 -6.55
C GLN A 20 -3.26 -16.98 -6.51
N GLU A 21 -3.63 -17.71 -5.47
CA GLU A 21 -4.98 -18.25 -5.31
C GLU A 21 -6.02 -17.13 -5.15
N LEU A 22 -5.70 -16.11 -4.35
CA LEU A 22 -6.56 -14.95 -4.19
C LEU A 22 -6.72 -14.17 -5.50
N LYS A 23 -5.64 -14.00 -6.25
CA LYS A 23 -5.65 -13.39 -7.58
C LYS A 23 -6.56 -14.15 -8.54
N ASN A 24 -6.41 -15.47 -8.63
CA ASN A 24 -7.24 -16.32 -9.48
C ASN A 24 -8.73 -16.16 -9.14
N ALA A 25 -9.07 -16.11 -7.85
CA ALA A 25 -10.43 -15.91 -7.40
C ALA A 25 -11.00 -14.55 -7.86
N PHE A 26 -10.27 -13.45 -7.66
CA PHE A 26 -10.74 -12.14 -8.07
C PHE A 26 -10.79 -11.97 -9.60
N GLU A 27 -9.84 -12.55 -10.35
CA GLU A 27 -9.88 -12.56 -11.81
C GLU A 27 -11.11 -13.32 -12.35
N SER A 28 -11.48 -14.44 -11.69
CA SER A 28 -12.72 -15.16 -12.04
C SER A 28 -14.00 -14.35 -11.80
N MET A 29 -13.94 -13.37 -10.90
CA MET A 29 -15.02 -12.41 -10.63
C MET A 29 -15.00 -11.19 -11.58
N GLY A 30 -14.06 -11.13 -12.54
CA GLY A 30 -13.95 -10.07 -13.53
C GLY A 30 -13.11 -8.86 -13.11
N TYR A 31 -12.36 -8.92 -12.01
CA TYR A 31 -11.42 -7.88 -11.66
C TYR A 31 -10.14 -8.00 -12.47
N ALA A 32 -9.57 -6.86 -12.86
CA ALA A 32 -8.21 -6.83 -13.42
C ALA A 32 -7.18 -6.96 -12.30
N SER A 33 -5.99 -7.45 -12.63
CA SER A 33 -4.92 -7.61 -11.67
C SER A 33 -3.60 -7.00 -12.15
N PHE A 34 -2.78 -6.55 -11.19
CA PHE A 34 -1.38 -6.21 -11.37
C PHE A 34 -0.58 -6.87 -10.26
N THR A 35 0.58 -7.44 -10.57
CA THR A 35 1.45 -8.07 -9.58
C THR A 35 2.77 -7.30 -9.48
N TYR A 36 3.05 -6.74 -8.32
CA TYR A 36 4.36 -6.21 -7.96
C TYR A 36 5.21 -7.36 -7.41
N ASP A 37 6.33 -7.65 -8.06
CA ASP A 37 7.31 -8.63 -7.61
C ASP A 37 8.50 -7.93 -6.94
N ALA A 38 8.65 -8.10 -5.64
CA ALA A 38 9.71 -7.47 -4.86
C ALA A 38 11.13 -7.91 -5.29
N ARG A 39 11.26 -9.09 -5.91
CA ARG A 39 12.56 -9.59 -6.43
C ARG A 39 13.08 -8.74 -7.59
N LEU A 40 12.19 -8.10 -8.32
CA LEU A 40 12.53 -7.24 -9.45
C LEU A 40 12.84 -5.79 -9.05
N GLY A 41 12.68 -5.45 -7.77
CA GLY A 41 13.05 -4.15 -7.20
C GLY A 41 12.46 -2.96 -7.96
N GLU A 42 13.34 -2.03 -8.39
CA GLU A 42 12.92 -0.79 -9.05
C GLU A 42 12.19 -1.03 -10.39
N VAL A 43 12.50 -2.11 -11.11
CA VAL A 43 11.81 -2.43 -12.39
C VAL A 43 10.33 -2.68 -12.15
N SER A 44 10.00 -3.52 -11.15
CA SER A 44 8.61 -3.81 -10.80
C SER A 44 7.92 -2.58 -10.20
N LYS A 45 8.66 -1.76 -9.45
CA LYS A 45 8.13 -0.52 -8.87
C LYS A 45 7.78 0.50 -9.93
N GLN A 46 8.63 0.70 -10.91
CA GLN A 46 8.37 1.58 -12.05
C GLN A 46 7.14 1.13 -12.84
N ALA A 47 7.05 -0.16 -13.16
CA ALA A 47 5.89 -0.73 -13.85
C ALA A 47 4.58 -0.57 -13.05
N LEU A 48 4.64 -0.67 -11.71
CA LEU A 48 3.50 -0.43 -10.83
C LEU A 48 3.04 1.04 -10.92
N ILE A 49 3.97 1.98 -10.85
CA ILE A 49 3.67 3.42 -10.95
C ILE A 49 3.02 3.74 -12.28
N GLU A 50 3.60 3.27 -13.39
CA GLU A 50 3.05 3.46 -14.75
C GLU A 50 1.63 2.87 -14.87
N CYS A 51 1.40 1.67 -14.34
CA CYS A 51 0.09 1.04 -14.31
C CYS A 51 -0.95 1.89 -13.56
N ILE A 52 -0.58 2.44 -12.39
CA ILE A 52 -1.46 3.29 -11.59
C ILE A 52 -1.76 4.60 -12.32
N GLU A 53 -0.73 5.28 -12.84
CA GLU A 53 -0.90 6.57 -13.52
C GLU A 53 -1.76 6.45 -14.78
N ASP A 54 -1.48 5.46 -15.61
CA ASP A 54 -2.24 5.25 -16.83
C ASP A 54 -3.66 4.76 -16.57
N GLY A 55 -3.84 3.90 -15.59
CA GLY A 55 -5.17 3.46 -15.17
C GLY A 55 -6.00 4.61 -14.58
N THR A 56 -5.39 5.47 -13.77
CA THR A 56 -6.06 6.65 -13.20
C THR A 56 -6.51 7.60 -14.29
N LYS A 57 -5.68 7.87 -15.31
CA LYS A 57 -6.08 8.67 -16.50
C LYS A 57 -7.29 8.09 -17.23
N ARG A 58 -7.45 6.76 -17.22
CA ARG A 58 -8.59 6.05 -17.79
C ARG A 58 -9.80 5.90 -16.85
N GLY A 59 -9.73 6.49 -15.65
CA GLY A 59 -10.80 6.40 -14.65
C GLY A 59 -10.91 5.03 -13.96
N GLN A 60 -9.84 4.24 -13.94
CA GLN A 60 -9.78 2.97 -13.20
C GLN A 60 -9.64 3.22 -11.69
N ARG A 61 -10.14 2.27 -10.90
CA ARG A 61 -9.91 2.22 -9.44
C ARG A 61 -8.87 1.17 -9.12
N PHE A 62 -8.11 1.42 -8.06
CA PHE A 62 -7.08 0.52 -7.57
C PHE A 62 -7.30 0.16 -6.11
N PHE A 63 -6.98 -1.09 -5.76
CA PHE A 63 -6.85 -1.57 -4.39
C PHE A 63 -5.57 -2.39 -4.31
N CYS A 64 -4.80 -2.23 -3.24
CA CYS A 64 -3.73 -3.15 -2.92
C CYS A 64 -4.26 -4.22 -1.98
N VAL A 65 -4.04 -5.49 -2.29
CA VAL A 65 -4.33 -6.62 -1.39
C VAL A 65 -3.05 -7.39 -1.14
N THR A 66 -2.68 -7.55 0.12
CA THR A 66 -1.42 -8.14 0.52
C THR A 66 -1.55 -8.96 1.80
N PHE A 67 -0.54 -9.77 2.07
CA PHE A 67 -0.43 -10.54 3.31
C PHE A 67 0.70 -9.99 4.19
N ASN A 68 0.50 -10.05 5.52
CA ASN A 68 1.52 -9.77 6.52
C ASN A 68 2.30 -8.45 6.28
N ASN A 69 1.59 -7.41 5.88
CA ASN A 69 2.12 -6.06 5.61
C ASN A 69 3.16 -5.96 4.47
N LEU A 70 3.24 -6.90 3.54
CA LEU A 70 4.17 -6.78 2.42
C LEU A 70 3.87 -5.52 1.61
N GLY A 71 4.92 -4.76 1.29
CA GLY A 71 4.83 -3.54 0.48
C GLY A 71 4.22 -2.31 1.19
N TYR A 72 4.02 -2.35 2.53
CA TYR A 72 3.50 -1.20 3.29
C TYR A 72 4.33 0.08 3.13
N ASN A 73 5.62 -0.08 2.91
CA ASN A 73 6.63 0.98 2.82
C ASN A 73 7.07 1.30 1.38
N LEU A 74 6.30 0.88 0.37
CA LEU A 74 6.62 1.28 -1.00
C LEU A 74 6.55 2.81 -1.11
N SER A 75 7.65 3.39 -1.56
CA SER A 75 7.83 4.83 -1.67
C SER A 75 8.03 5.25 -3.13
N LEU A 76 7.62 6.48 -3.43
CA LEU A 76 7.88 7.10 -4.72
C LEU A 76 9.35 7.52 -4.82
N PRO A 77 9.98 7.44 -6.02
CA PRO A 77 11.30 8.00 -6.26
C PRO A 77 11.35 9.49 -5.93
N ALA A 78 12.45 9.94 -5.35
CA ALA A 78 12.65 11.35 -5.04
C ALA A 78 12.57 12.19 -6.33
N GLY A 79 11.61 13.11 -6.39
CA GLY A 79 11.37 13.99 -7.55
C GLY A 79 10.22 13.56 -8.46
N MET A 80 9.60 12.39 -8.26
CA MET A 80 8.33 12.08 -8.90
C MET A 80 7.19 12.77 -8.13
N THR A 81 6.57 13.74 -8.79
CA THR A 81 5.28 14.28 -8.40
C THR A 81 4.22 13.54 -9.22
N GLY A 82 3.59 12.52 -8.65
CA GLY A 82 2.47 11.85 -9.34
C GLY A 82 1.35 12.84 -9.66
N THR A 83 0.56 12.54 -10.69
CA THR A 83 -0.57 13.39 -11.13
C THR A 83 -1.56 13.69 -9.98
N GLY A 84 -1.64 12.82 -8.95
CA GLY A 84 -2.41 13.04 -7.72
C GLY A 84 -1.83 14.11 -6.79
N MET A 85 -0.54 14.45 -6.93
CA MET A 85 0.13 15.44 -6.09
C MET A 85 -0.13 16.89 -6.55
N LEU A 86 -0.49 17.09 -7.82
CA LEU A 86 -0.88 18.42 -8.34
C LEU A 86 -2.15 18.96 -7.68
N LEU A 87 -3.03 18.08 -7.18
CA LEU A 87 -4.26 18.47 -6.49
C LEU A 87 -4.04 18.79 -5.00
N ARG A 88 -2.85 18.51 -4.44
CA ARG A 88 -2.54 18.73 -3.01
C ARG A 88 -1.50 19.81 -2.73
N GLN A 89 -0.88 20.41 -3.75
CA GLN A 89 0.06 21.52 -3.53
C GLN A 89 -0.56 22.71 -2.79
N ASP A 90 -1.88 22.90 -2.94
CA ASP A 90 -2.58 23.99 -2.27
C ASP A 90 -2.74 23.78 -0.75
N ILE A 91 -2.60 22.55 -0.26
CA ILE A 91 -2.75 22.22 1.17
C ILE A 91 -1.41 22.34 1.92
N PHE A 92 -0.27 22.21 1.23
CA PHE A 92 1.06 22.22 1.85
C PHE A 92 1.74 23.60 1.92
N GLN A 93 1.18 24.64 1.28
CA GLN A 93 1.76 26.01 1.33
C GLN A 93 1.58 26.73 2.68
N GLY A 94 0.91 26.11 3.67
CA GLY A 94 0.62 26.70 4.98
C GLY A 94 1.57 26.32 6.13
N ILE A 95 2.58 25.47 5.92
CA ILE A 95 3.49 25.05 7.01
C ILE A 95 4.87 25.67 6.75
N GLY A 96 5.18 26.68 7.57
CA GLY A 96 6.32 27.57 7.48
C GLY A 96 7.68 26.87 7.25
N GLU A 97 8.50 27.54 6.44
CA GLU A 97 9.91 27.24 6.26
C GLU A 97 10.67 27.34 7.59
N SER A 98 11.03 26.21 8.19
CA SER A 98 12.09 26.17 9.18
C SER A 98 13.44 25.97 8.47
N LYS A 99 14.22 27.03 8.34
CA LYS A 99 15.62 26.98 7.94
C LYS A 99 16.42 26.23 9.00
N GLY A 100 17.02 25.10 8.64
CA GLY A 100 18.05 24.45 9.46
C GLY A 100 18.26 22.99 9.16
N ALA A 101 19.41 22.68 8.52
CA ALA A 101 20.19 21.46 8.57
C ALA A 101 19.54 20.11 8.19
N ASN A 102 20.12 19.49 7.16
CA ASN A 102 19.94 18.09 6.75
C ASN A 102 18.48 17.69 6.45
N SER A 103 17.97 18.11 5.31
CA SER A 103 16.72 17.55 4.77
C SER A 103 16.94 16.09 4.39
N VAL A 104 16.72 15.19 5.33
CA VAL A 104 16.36 13.79 5.01
C VAL A 104 15.14 13.92 4.11
N LYS A 105 15.30 13.67 2.80
CA LYS A 105 14.19 13.66 1.84
C LYS A 105 13.18 12.64 2.39
N LYS A 106 12.07 13.13 2.92
CA LYS A 106 11.00 12.26 3.44
C LYS A 106 10.47 11.46 2.26
N GLU A 107 10.75 10.17 2.25
CA GLU A 107 10.16 9.26 1.26
C GLU A 107 8.63 9.35 1.37
N ILE A 108 7.98 9.53 0.23
CA ILE A 108 6.52 9.68 0.16
C ILE A 108 5.92 8.29 -0.11
N ASN A 109 5.04 7.85 0.76
CA ASN A 109 4.39 6.54 0.63
C ASN A 109 3.52 6.50 -0.63
N LEU A 110 3.70 5.46 -1.45
CA LEU A 110 3.00 5.28 -2.72
C LEU A 110 1.48 5.16 -2.53
N TRP A 111 1.03 4.37 -1.56
CA TRP A 111 -0.38 4.11 -1.32
C TRP A 111 -1.14 5.36 -0.88
N GLU A 112 -0.50 6.17 -0.02
CA GLU A 112 -1.06 7.44 0.43
C GLU A 112 -1.12 8.48 -0.70
N THR A 113 -0.07 8.53 -1.54
CA THR A 113 0.01 9.50 -2.64
C THR A 113 -1.09 9.31 -3.67
N TYR A 114 -1.35 8.06 -4.04
CA TYR A 114 -2.40 7.73 -5.01
C TYR A 114 -3.75 7.42 -4.37
N GLU A 115 -3.88 7.59 -3.04
CA GLU A 115 -5.11 7.31 -2.26
C GLU A 115 -5.64 5.88 -2.46
N ILE A 116 -4.72 4.93 -2.69
CA ILE A 116 -5.06 3.52 -2.91
C ILE A 116 -5.31 2.85 -1.56
N PRO A 117 -6.50 2.25 -1.32
CA PRO A 117 -6.75 1.43 -0.16
C PRO A 117 -5.75 0.26 -0.10
N TYR A 118 -5.05 0.16 1.02
CA TYR A 118 -4.07 -0.89 1.29
C TYR A 118 -4.67 -1.92 2.24
N ILE A 119 -5.15 -3.03 1.67
CA ILE A 119 -5.83 -4.10 2.40
C ILE A 119 -4.80 -5.16 2.77
N ASN A 120 -4.51 -5.26 4.06
CA ASN A 120 -3.56 -6.21 4.62
C ASN A 120 -4.27 -7.36 5.31
N ILE A 121 -4.08 -8.58 4.84
CA ILE A 121 -4.55 -9.82 5.48
C ILE A 121 -3.45 -10.31 6.41
N LEU A 122 -3.65 -10.14 7.71
CA LEU A 122 -2.67 -10.50 8.73
C LEU A 122 -2.89 -11.95 9.16
N MET A 123 -2.00 -12.83 8.71
CA MET A 123 -2.07 -14.28 8.95
C MET A 123 -1.50 -14.65 10.33
N ASP A 124 -0.50 -13.92 10.81
CA ASP A 124 0.20 -14.18 12.06
C ASP A 124 -0.16 -13.17 13.15
N HIS A 125 0.36 -13.39 14.36
CA HIS A 125 0.08 -12.50 15.48
C HIS A 125 0.66 -11.10 15.24
N PRO A 126 -0.12 -10.02 15.50
CA PRO A 126 0.30 -8.62 15.22
C PRO A 126 1.60 -8.20 15.89
N PHE A 127 1.99 -8.83 17.00
CA PHE A 127 3.24 -8.58 17.68
C PHE A 127 4.47 -8.76 16.79
N HIS A 128 4.43 -9.69 15.84
CA HIS A 128 5.53 -9.92 14.89
C HIS A 128 5.65 -8.81 13.85
N TYR A 129 4.63 -7.96 13.70
CA TYR A 129 4.54 -6.90 12.70
C TYR A 129 4.41 -5.51 13.32
N GLU A 130 4.93 -5.32 14.54
CA GLU A 130 4.80 -4.05 15.26
C GLU A 130 5.29 -2.86 14.42
N LYS A 131 6.52 -2.92 13.91
CA LYS A 131 7.08 -1.85 13.08
C LYS A 131 6.30 -1.62 11.77
N PRO A 132 5.95 -2.63 10.97
CA PRO A 132 5.07 -2.45 9.83
C PRO A 132 3.70 -1.87 10.16
N LEU A 133 3.06 -2.30 11.23
CA LEU A 133 1.76 -1.79 11.66
C LEU A 133 1.82 -0.34 12.15
N GLN A 134 2.88 0.03 12.89
CA GLN A 134 3.10 1.42 13.31
C GLN A 134 3.29 2.38 12.13
N ASN A 135 3.91 1.89 11.05
CA ASN A 135 4.21 2.65 9.84
C ASN A 135 3.27 2.34 8.68
N ALA A 136 2.14 1.67 8.95
CA ALA A 136 1.17 1.34 7.92
C ALA A 136 0.58 2.62 7.28
N PRO A 137 0.35 2.63 5.96
CA PRO A 137 -0.27 3.75 5.26
C PRO A 137 -1.59 4.17 5.91
N ALA A 138 -1.92 5.46 5.88
CA ALA A 138 -3.19 5.97 6.41
C ALA A 138 -4.44 5.39 5.67
N THR A 139 -4.22 4.83 4.47
CA THR A 139 -5.24 4.12 3.67
C THR A 139 -5.41 2.65 4.06
N SER A 140 -4.76 2.20 5.15
CA SER A 140 -4.73 0.78 5.54
C SER A 140 -6.05 0.28 6.10
N VAL A 141 -6.41 -0.91 5.64
CA VAL A 141 -7.43 -1.79 6.21
C VAL A 141 -6.74 -3.08 6.64
N VAL A 142 -6.85 -3.50 7.89
CA VAL A 142 -6.21 -4.72 8.39
C VAL A 142 -7.27 -5.77 8.70
N LEU A 143 -7.23 -6.87 7.99
CA LEU A 143 -8.07 -8.04 8.20
C LEU A 143 -7.27 -9.09 8.98
N CYS A 144 -7.83 -9.60 10.07
CA CYS A 144 -7.17 -10.56 10.93
C CYS A 144 -7.86 -11.92 10.87
N THR A 145 -7.09 -12.98 10.99
CA THR A 145 -7.61 -14.35 11.09
C THR A 145 -8.20 -14.67 12.48
N ASP A 146 -7.90 -13.87 13.50
CA ASP A 146 -8.33 -14.08 14.89
C ASP A 146 -8.84 -12.77 15.52
N ARG A 147 -9.98 -12.86 16.22
CA ARG A 147 -10.61 -11.73 16.93
C ARG A 147 -9.72 -11.12 18.03
N ASN A 148 -8.82 -11.89 18.61
CA ASN A 148 -7.88 -11.37 19.59
C ASN A 148 -6.82 -10.48 18.91
N HIS A 149 -6.44 -10.79 17.67
CA HIS A 149 -5.58 -9.94 16.85
C HIS A 149 -6.23 -8.59 16.57
N VAL A 150 -7.53 -8.58 16.23
CA VAL A 150 -8.31 -7.34 16.05
C VAL A 150 -8.28 -6.50 17.33
N ARG A 151 -8.53 -7.12 18.51
CA ARG A 151 -8.50 -6.43 19.82
C ARG A 151 -7.10 -5.86 20.12
N TYR A 152 -6.05 -6.63 19.80
CA TYR A 152 -4.67 -6.21 19.98
C TYR A 152 -4.37 -4.99 19.09
N ILE A 153 -4.71 -5.03 17.81
CA ILE A 153 -4.50 -3.92 16.88
C ILE A 153 -5.24 -2.66 17.37
N ARG A 154 -6.52 -2.77 17.69
CA ARG A 154 -7.34 -1.64 18.19
C ARG A 154 -6.77 -1.02 19.47
N ARG A 155 -6.10 -1.81 20.28
CA ARG A 155 -5.49 -1.34 21.54
C ARG A 155 -4.18 -0.61 21.31
N TYR A 156 -3.30 -1.14 20.47
CA TYR A 156 -1.91 -0.70 20.36
C TYR A 156 -1.57 0.11 19.11
N PHE A 157 -2.36 0.03 18.04
CA PHE A 157 -2.09 0.69 16.75
C PHE A 157 -3.20 1.68 16.38
N LYS A 158 -3.13 2.87 16.98
CA LYS A 158 -4.18 3.90 16.78
C LYS A 158 -4.17 4.55 15.40
N ASN A 159 -3.10 4.37 14.64
CA ASN A 159 -3.01 4.77 13.24
C ASN A 159 -3.85 3.88 12.30
N ILE A 160 -4.15 2.63 12.70
CA ILE A 160 -5.01 1.73 11.93
C ILE A 160 -6.47 2.07 12.25
N ARG A 161 -7.17 2.62 11.26
CA ARG A 161 -8.58 3.05 11.43
C ARG A 161 -9.57 1.93 11.23
N TYR A 162 -9.24 0.98 10.35
CA TYR A 162 -10.12 -0.12 9.96
C TYR A 162 -9.43 -1.45 10.21
N THR A 163 -10.01 -2.25 11.10
CA THR A 163 -9.57 -3.62 11.38
C THR A 163 -10.76 -4.50 11.72
N ASP A 164 -10.76 -5.72 11.16
CA ASP A 164 -11.76 -6.75 11.39
C ASP A 164 -11.13 -8.15 11.42
#